data_2ec6787efc6d98c1bb48f78feb5e1c26
#
_entry.id   2ec6787efc6d98c1bb48f78feb5e1c26
#
_cell.length_a   1.000
_cell.length_b   1.000
_cell.length_c   1.000
_cell.angle_alpha   90.00
_cell.angle_beta   90.00
_cell.angle_gamma   90.00
#
_symmetry.space_group_name_H-M   'P 1'
#
loop_
_entity.id
_entity.type
_entity.pdbx_description
1 polymer ?
#
loop_
_entity_poly.entity_id
_entity_poly.type
_entity_poly.pdbx_seq_one_letter_code
_entity_poly.pdbx_strand_id
1 'polypeptide(L)'
;MSGKKGLRRLCGLLALLWLAFIWGRSLQPAAISSQESGAVLNGLTELLRALGLPALLDMTMVRKGAHMAEYALLALLGYGSGIRLERGLARRLEGLLFLCMGSALIDETIQLFVEGRSGQVSDIWV
;
A
#
# COMPACT_ATOMS: atom_id res chain seq x y z
N MET A 1 4.83 -21.51 -23.86
CA MET A 1 4.21 -21.83 -22.54
C MET A 1 5.11 -21.54 -21.32
N SER A 2 6.44 -21.52 -21.49
CA SER A 2 7.41 -21.26 -20.39
C SER A 2 7.37 -19.83 -19.85
N GLY A 3 7.28 -18.82 -20.70
CA GLY A 3 7.35 -17.40 -20.28
C GLY A 3 6.23 -16.95 -19.33
N LYS A 4 5.00 -17.45 -19.52
CA LYS A 4 3.86 -17.09 -18.62
C LYS A 4 4.03 -17.63 -17.19
N LYS A 5 4.68 -18.80 -17.05
CA LYS A 5 4.98 -19.37 -15.73
C LYS A 5 6.09 -18.58 -15.03
N GLY A 6 7.11 -18.15 -15.77
CA GLY A 6 8.18 -17.31 -15.23
C GLY A 6 7.67 -15.96 -14.75
N LEU A 7 6.85 -15.27 -15.56
CA LEU A 7 6.25 -13.99 -15.19
C LEU A 7 5.38 -14.09 -13.91
N ARG A 8 4.58 -15.15 -13.80
CA ARG A 8 3.75 -15.38 -12.59
C ARG A 8 4.60 -15.56 -11.33
N ARG A 9 5.69 -16.34 -11.42
CA ARG A 9 6.61 -16.52 -10.29
C ARG A 9 7.27 -15.21 -9.91
N LEU A 10 7.69 -14.42 -10.90
CA LEU A 10 8.28 -13.10 -10.67
C LEU A 10 7.28 -12.17 -9.97
N CYS A 11 6.05 -12.06 -10.45
CA CYS A 11 5.01 -11.26 -9.79
C CYS A 11 4.74 -11.73 -8.35
N GLY A 12 4.75 -13.04 -8.10
CA GLY A 12 4.59 -13.60 -6.75
C GLY A 12 5.73 -13.21 -5.82
N LEU A 13 6.98 -13.30 -6.28
CA LEU A 13 8.15 -12.87 -5.51
C LEU A 13 8.11 -11.37 -5.24
N LEU A 14 7.77 -10.56 -6.25
CA LEU A 14 7.64 -9.12 -6.09
C LEU A 14 6.50 -8.76 -5.12
N ALA A 15 5.39 -9.49 -5.13
CA ALA A 15 4.31 -9.29 -4.16
C ALA A 15 4.77 -9.56 -2.72
N LEU A 16 5.54 -10.62 -2.49
CA LEU A 16 6.09 -10.95 -1.17
C LEU A 16 7.10 -9.89 -0.69
N LEU A 17 7.99 -9.44 -1.58
CA LEU A 17 8.95 -8.37 -1.27
C LEU A 17 8.24 -7.06 -0.98
N TRP A 18 7.19 -6.74 -1.75
CA TRP A 18 6.38 -5.55 -1.56
C TRP A 18 5.62 -5.59 -0.24
N LEU A 19 5.07 -6.74 0.14
CA LEU A 19 4.42 -6.95 1.42
C LEU A 19 5.40 -6.75 2.59
N ALA A 20 6.60 -7.33 2.49
CA ALA A 20 7.66 -7.12 3.48
C ALA A 20 8.07 -5.64 3.58
N PHE A 21 8.07 -4.91 2.45
CA PHE A 21 8.32 -3.47 2.43
C PHE A 21 7.22 -2.67 3.15
N ILE A 22 5.94 -2.96 2.88
CA ILE A 22 4.80 -2.32 3.57
C ILE A 22 4.92 -2.50 5.08
N TRP A 23 5.08 -3.74 5.55
CA TRP A 23 5.20 -4.03 6.99
C TRP A 23 6.47 -3.46 7.60
N GLY A 24 7.59 -3.44 6.86
CA GLY A 24 8.83 -2.79 7.30
C GLY A 24 8.66 -1.29 7.53
N ARG A 25 7.88 -0.63 6.67
CA ARG A 25 7.54 0.79 6.86
C ARG A 25 6.65 1.03 8.07
N SER A 26 5.76 0.09 8.37
CA SER A 26 4.88 0.18 9.54
C SER A 26 5.62 0.08 10.87
N LEU A 27 6.81 -0.53 10.87
CA LEU A 27 7.70 -0.56 12.01
C LEU A 27 8.46 0.76 12.25
N GLN A 28 8.39 1.72 11.32
CA GLN A 28 9.08 3.00 11.48
C GLN A 28 8.38 3.88 12.52
N PRO A 29 9.14 4.58 13.40
CA PRO A 29 8.60 5.57 14.32
C PRO A 29 7.81 6.66 13.60
N ALA A 30 6.78 7.20 14.27
CA ALA A 30 5.92 8.24 13.71
C ALA A 30 6.69 9.48 13.23
N ALA A 31 7.78 9.85 13.92
CA ALA A 31 8.61 10.99 13.55
C ALA A 31 9.20 10.84 12.14
N ILE A 32 9.78 9.67 11.83
CA ILE A 32 10.37 9.39 10.50
C ILE A 32 9.29 9.35 9.43
N SER A 33 8.20 8.63 9.68
CA SER A 33 7.07 8.55 8.75
C SER A 33 6.43 9.93 8.47
N SER A 34 6.38 10.80 9.49
CA SER A 34 5.87 12.17 9.32
C SER A 34 6.81 13.04 8.51
N GLN A 35 8.11 12.90 8.70
CA GLN A 35 9.11 13.63 7.93
C GLN A 35 9.07 13.24 6.45
N GLU A 36 8.97 11.94 6.13
CA GLU A 36 8.85 11.45 4.76
C GLU A 36 7.56 11.96 4.11
N SER A 37 6.42 11.86 4.81
CA SER A 37 5.13 12.36 4.31
C SER A 37 5.15 13.87 4.10
N GLY A 38 5.85 14.62 4.96
CA GLY A 38 6.04 16.07 4.81
C GLY A 38 6.86 16.42 3.59
N ALA A 39 7.94 15.68 3.30
CA ALA A 39 8.73 15.88 2.09
C ALA A 39 7.90 15.65 0.82
N VAL A 40 7.08 14.57 0.80
CA VAL A 40 6.17 14.29 -0.32
C VAL A 40 5.11 15.39 -0.46
N LEU A 41 4.51 15.83 0.65
CA LEU A 41 3.52 16.91 0.65
C LEU A 41 4.08 18.19 0.05
N ASN A 42 5.30 18.59 0.48
CA ASN A 42 5.97 19.77 -0.05
C ASN A 42 6.24 19.64 -1.55
N GLY A 43 6.78 18.52 -2.01
CA GLY A 43 7.04 18.27 -3.42
C GLY A 43 5.78 18.33 -4.28
N LEU A 44 4.68 17.72 -3.82
CA LEU A 44 3.39 17.75 -4.52
C LEU A 44 2.80 19.17 -4.53
N THR A 45 2.92 19.91 -3.44
CA THR A 45 2.45 21.29 -3.33
C THR A 45 3.19 22.19 -4.32
N GLU A 46 4.52 22.08 -4.40
CA GLU A 46 5.34 22.82 -5.36
C GLU A 46 4.98 22.47 -6.81
N LEU A 47 4.75 21.18 -7.10
CA LEU A 47 4.32 20.73 -8.43
C LEU A 47 2.96 21.31 -8.81
N LEU A 48 1.98 21.28 -7.91
CA LEU A 48 0.65 21.86 -8.15
C LEU A 48 0.72 23.35 -8.40
N ARG A 49 1.53 24.07 -7.61
CA ARG A 49 1.77 25.52 -7.82
C ARG A 49 2.39 25.81 -9.19
N ALA A 50 3.39 25.01 -9.59
CA ALA A 50 4.02 25.15 -10.90
C ALA A 50 3.05 24.93 -12.06
N LEU A 51 2.03 24.09 -11.84
CA LEU A 51 0.95 23.83 -12.81
C LEU A 51 -0.20 24.83 -12.71
N GLY A 52 -0.14 25.84 -11.84
CA GLY A 52 -1.21 26.81 -11.62
C GLY A 52 -2.45 26.24 -10.94
N LEU A 53 -2.32 25.08 -10.26
CA LEU A 53 -3.41 24.40 -9.59
C LEU A 53 -3.44 24.74 -8.08
N PRO A 54 -4.64 24.78 -7.46
CA PRO A 54 -4.74 25.01 -6.03
C PRO A 54 -4.10 23.84 -5.23
N ALA A 55 -3.22 24.17 -4.30
CA ALA A 55 -2.57 23.20 -3.44
C ALA A 55 -3.42 22.93 -2.19
N LEU A 56 -4.46 22.12 -2.33
CA LEU A 56 -5.40 21.75 -1.25
C LEU A 56 -5.04 20.42 -0.56
N LEU A 57 -3.75 20.05 -0.58
CA LEU A 57 -3.26 18.81 0.02
C LEU A 57 -2.93 19.01 1.49
N ASP A 58 -3.28 18.03 2.31
CA ASP A 58 -2.85 17.93 3.70
C ASP A 58 -2.08 16.63 3.96
N MET A 59 -1.48 16.52 5.15
CA MET A 59 -0.68 15.36 5.56
C MET A 59 -1.51 14.07 5.58
N THR A 60 -2.80 14.16 5.93
CA THR A 60 -3.71 13.01 6.00
C THR A 60 -3.97 12.47 4.60
N MET A 61 -4.22 13.37 3.64
CA MET A 61 -4.42 12.98 2.24
C MET A 61 -3.19 12.29 1.65
N VAL A 62 -1.98 12.81 1.95
CA VAL A 62 -0.73 12.18 1.49
C VAL A 62 -0.55 10.80 2.08
N ARG A 63 -0.79 10.61 3.38
CA ARG A 63 -0.69 9.30 4.04
C ARG A 63 -1.70 8.30 3.48
N LYS A 64 -2.97 8.68 3.39
CA LYS A 64 -4.03 7.83 2.83
C LYS A 64 -3.74 7.48 1.38
N GLY A 65 -3.32 8.45 0.58
CA GLY A 65 -2.93 8.22 -0.81
C GLY A 65 -1.75 7.26 -0.95
N ALA A 66 -0.75 7.35 -0.06
CA ALA A 66 0.37 6.42 -0.02
C ALA A 66 -0.10 4.99 0.29
N HIS A 67 -0.93 4.79 1.33
CA HIS A 67 -1.51 3.48 1.65
C HIS A 67 -2.34 2.91 0.50
N MET A 68 -3.20 3.74 -0.12
CA MET A 68 -3.96 3.31 -1.30
C MET A 68 -3.06 2.84 -2.44
N ALA A 69 -1.97 3.56 -2.72
CA ALA A 69 -1.00 3.20 -3.76
C ALA A 69 -0.25 1.91 -3.41
N GLU A 70 0.16 1.74 -2.16
CA GLU A 70 0.84 0.54 -1.66
C GLU A 70 -0.04 -0.72 -1.84
N TYR A 71 -1.30 -0.65 -1.45
CA TYR A 71 -2.24 -1.78 -1.58
C TYR A 71 -2.72 -2.00 -3.01
N ALA A 72 -2.86 -0.94 -3.82
CA ALA A 72 -3.16 -1.08 -5.24
C ALA A 72 -2.03 -1.82 -5.98
N LEU A 73 -0.78 -1.50 -5.69
CA LEU A 73 0.36 -2.21 -6.26
C LEU A 73 0.43 -3.66 -5.76
N LEU A 74 0.16 -3.92 -4.48
CA LEU A 74 0.07 -5.27 -3.94
C LEU A 74 -1.01 -6.10 -4.67
N ALA A 75 -2.19 -5.51 -4.90
CA ALA A 75 -3.27 -6.16 -5.64
C ALA A 75 -2.87 -6.47 -7.09
N LEU A 76 -2.21 -5.53 -7.78
CA LEU A 76 -1.72 -5.74 -9.15
C LEU A 76 -0.69 -6.87 -9.23
N LEU A 77 0.27 -6.90 -8.32
CA LEU A 77 1.29 -7.96 -8.23
C LEU A 77 0.65 -9.31 -7.88
N GLY A 78 -0.28 -9.32 -6.93
CA GLY A 78 -1.07 -10.50 -6.57
C GLY A 78 -1.87 -11.04 -7.75
N TYR A 79 -2.54 -10.18 -8.49
CA TYR A 79 -3.24 -10.56 -9.72
C TYR A 79 -2.28 -11.14 -10.76
N GLY A 80 -1.14 -10.51 -10.98
CA GLY A 80 -0.11 -10.95 -11.93
C GLY A 80 0.53 -12.28 -11.56
N SER A 81 0.65 -12.58 -10.26
CA SER A 81 1.17 -13.86 -9.77
C SER A 81 0.28 -15.05 -10.11
N GLY A 82 -0.99 -14.77 -10.47
CA GLY A 82 -1.96 -15.81 -10.76
C GLY A 82 -2.26 -16.64 -9.52
N ILE A 83 -2.28 -16.00 -8.34
CA ILE A 83 -2.82 -16.61 -7.13
C ILE A 83 -4.15 -17.25 -7.52
N ARG A 84 -4.11 -18.57 -7.65
CA ARG A 84 -5.26 -19.37 -8.05
C ARG A 84 -6.18 -19.52 -6.86
N LEU A 85 -7.05 -18.54 -6.70
CA LEU A 85 -8.33 -18.84 -6.11
C LEU A 85 -9.19 -19.35 -7.27
N GLU A 86 -9.39 -20.64 -7.28
CA GLU A 86 -10.02 -21.37 -8.37
C GLU A 86 -11.36 -20.77 -8.77
N ARG A 87 -11.56 -20.65 -10.10
CA ARG A 87 -12.84 -20.47 -10.78
C ARG A 87 -13.50 -19.09 -10.69
N GLY A 88 -13.22 -18.26 -11.70
CA GLY A 88 -13.96 -17.03 -12.02
C GLY A 88 -13.29 -15.75 -11.52
N LEU A 89 -13.56 -14.65 -12.23
CA LEU A 89 -13.03 -13.31 -11.91
C LEU A 89 -13.46 -12.85 -10.51
N ALA A 90 -14.72 -13.09 -10.14
CA ALA A 90 -15.25 -12.70 -8.83
C ALA A 90 -14.44 -13.28 -7.66
N ARG A 91 -14.16 -14.57 -7.67
CA ARG A 91 -13.37 -15.21 -6.61
C ARG A 91 -11.91 -14.75 -6.57
N ARG A 92 -11.35 -14.34 -7.72
CA ARG A 92 -10.02 -13.74 -7.74
C ARG A 92 -10.02 -12.37 -7.07
N LEU A 93 -11.05 -11.56 -7.33
CA LEU A 93 -11.19 -10.25 -6.68
C LEU A 93 -11.42 -10.39 -5.17
N GLU A 94 -12.27 -11.33 -4.75
CA GLU A 94 -12.46 -11.65 -3.34
C GLU A 94 -11.14 -12.02 -2.65
N GLY A 95 -10.33 -12.90 -3.24
CA GLY A 95 -9.05 -13.29 -2.66
C GLY A 95 -8.03 -12.16 -2.61
N LEU A 96 -8.01 -11.28 -3.60
CA LEU A 96 -7.17 -10.09 -3.57
C LEU A 96 -7.64 -9.10 -2.50
N LEU A 97 -8.95 -8.92 -2.34
CA LEU A 97 -9.52 -8.13 -1.25
C LEU A 97 -9.13 -8.68 0.12
N PHE A 98 -9.28 -10.00 0.34
CA PHE A 98 -8.84 -10.64 1.59
C PHE A 98 -7.35 -10.47 1.84
N LEU A 99 -6.51 -10.58 0.80
CA LEU A 99 -5.07 -10.35 0.92
C LEU A 99 -4.79 -8.90 1.34
N CYS A 100 -5.38 -7.93 0.67
CA CYS A 100 -5.18 -6.51 0.96
C CYS A 100 -5.73 -6.12 2.34
N MET A 101 -6.95 -6.54 2.68
CA MET A 101 -7.57 -6.27 3.99
C MET A 101 -6.81 -6.95 5.12
N GLY A 102 -6.42 -8.22 4.96
CA GLY A 102 -5.62 -8.93 5.95
C GLY A 102 -4.25 -8.29 6.15
N SER A 103 -3.61 -7.87 5.06
CA SER A 103 -2.35 -7.14 5.13
C SER A 103 -2.50 -5.78 5.83
N ALA A 104 -3.57 -5.03 5.53
CA ALA A 104 -3.86 -3.76 6.18
C ALA A 104 -4.14 -3.93 7.68
N LEU A 105 -4.86 -4.98 8.06
CA LEU A 105 -5.11 -5.29 9.48
C LEU A 105 -3.80 -5.62 10.23
N ILE A 106 -2.89 -6.38 9.62
CA ILE A 106 -1.58 -6.66 10.19
C ILE A 106 -0.76 -5.37 10.29
N ASP A 107 -0.79 -4.54 9.26
CA ASP A 107 -0.12 -3.24 9.20
C ASP A 107 -0.55 -2.34 10.37
N GLU A 108 -1.86 -2.13 10.54
CA GLU A 108 -2.41 -1.36 11.64
C GLU A 108 -2.10 -1.98 13.02
N THR A 109 -2.11 -3.32 13.10
CA THR A 109 -1.73 -4.02 14.34
C THR A 109 -0.27 -3.75 14.69
N ILE A 110 0.65 -3.79 13.71
CA ILE A 110 2.06 -3.44 13.92
C ILE A 110 2.18 -2.01 14.44
N GLN A 111 1.43 -1.07 13.85
CA GLN A 111 1.47 0.35 14.22
C GLN A 111 1.03 0.61 15.67
N LEU A 112 0.16 -0.24 16.26
CA LEU A 112 -0.22 -0.14 17.66
C LEU A 112 0.96 -0.32 18.64
N PHE A 113 2.00 -1.04 18.20
CA PHE A 113 3.20 -1.33 19.01
C PHE A 113 4.36 -0.37 18.71
N VAL A 114 4.18 0.59 17.79
CA VAL A 114 5.22 1.54 17.39
C VAL A 114 5.01 2.87 18.08
N GLU A 115 6.08 3.38 18.69
CA GLU A 115 6.07 4.64 19.44
C GLU A 115 5.59 5.82 18.58
N GLY A 116 4.64 6.60 19.13
CA GLY A 116 4.09 7.79 18.50
C GLY A 116 3.08 7.51 17.36
N ARG A 117 2.78 6.25 17.06
CA ARG A 117 1.71 5.89 16.11
C ARG A 117 0.45 5.48 16.86
N SER A 118 -0.66 6.07 16.47
CA SER A 118 -1.99 5.58 16.85
C SER A 118 -2.53 4.76 15.68
N GLY A 119 -2.40 3.44 15.75
CA GLY A 119 -3.08 2.56 14.80
C GLY A 119 -4.59 2.78 14.94
N GLN A 120 -5.25 3.16 13.87
CA GLN A 120 -6.70 3.31 13.85
C GLN A 120 -7.29 2.31 12.88
N VAL A 121 -8.01 1.33 13.41
CA VAL A 121 -8.72 0.32 12.61
C VAL A 121 -9.66 0.97 11.58
N SER A 122 -10.11 2.21 11.85
CA SER A 122 -10.89 3.02 10.90
C SER A 122 -10.14 3.33 9.59
N ASP A 123 -8.83 3.34 9.58
CA ASP A 123 -8.03 3.65 8.39
C ASP A 123 -7.97 2.47 7.39
N ILE A 124 -8.43 1.29 7.80
CA ILE A 124 -8.58 0.12 6.92
C ILE A 124 -9.74 0.32 5.92
N TRP A 125 -10.73 1.15 6.26
CA TRP A 125 -11.95 1.34 5.49
C TRP A 125 -11.90 2.56 4.54
N VAL A 126 -10.74 3.09 4.27
CA VAL A 126 -10.50 4.21 3.35
C VAL A 126 -9.89 3.68 2.04
#